data_791f2521acf147a1f05d55943c94e2cc
#
_entry.id   791f2521acf147a1f05d55943c94e2cc
#
_cell.length_a   1.000
_cell.length_b   1.000
_cell.length_c   1.000
_cell.angle_alpha   90.00
_cell.angle_beta   90.00
_cell.angle_gamma   90.00
#
_symmetry.space_group_name_H-M   'P 1'
#
loop_
_entity.id
_entity.type
_entity.pdbx_description
1 polymer ?
#
loop_
_entity_poly.entity_id
_entity_poly.type
_entity_poly.pdbx_seq_one_letter_code
_entity_poly.pdbx_strand_id
1 'polypeptide(L)'
;RFFADYRPTTPETGTTEWAIDFQAEEGSDEYVLSWDTSTLGTGSFILSDAFGGIAFSINMREQESFSVPTAYNRVIITQSYVTLDFQTHITATNDYSPGEFVMTIGTSPDATVGYDEGLDVFAPPAPPPPAWDAALFNMEISDRFYADFRPTTPEAGTTEWAIDLTVETPNSLNTLSWDPNTLGEGNFMLTDAFGGVLFSYDMTIMESVELDPTINRVLIIHSYYTFDFFSVLTATDDAGPAS
;
A
#
# COMPACT_ATOMS: atom_id res chain seq x y z
N ARG A 1 3.95 -16.95 -32.81
CA ARG A 1 3.96 -15.50 -32.55
C ARG A 1 2.57 -14.98 -32.89
N PHE A 2 1.89 -14.37 -31.89
CA PHE A 2 0.54 -13.83 -32.05
C PHE A 2 0.64 -12.31 -32.02
N PHE A 3 -0.20 -11.63 -32.81
CA PHE A 3 -0.42 -10.18 -32.72
C PHE A 3 -1.65 -9.85 -31.86
N ALA A 4 -2.49 -10.87 -31.58
CA ALA A 4 -3.60 -10.79 -30.65
C ALA A 4 -3.73 -12.15 -29.96
N ASP A 5 -3.95 -12.17 -28.66
CA ASP A 5 -4.22 -13.37 -27.86
C ASP A 5 -5.50 -13.15 -27.06
N TYR A 6 -6.52 -13.92 -27.39
CA TYR A 6 -7.81 -13.90 -26.70
C TYR A 6 -7.89 -15.10 -25.77
N ARG A 7 -8.11 -14.83 -24.50
CA ARG A 7 -8.30 -15.84 -23.47
C ARG A 7 -9.77 -16.01 -23.14
N PRO A 8 -10.18 -17.15 -22.56
CA PRO A 8 -11.50 -17.28 -21.95
C PRO A 8 -11.74 -16.16 -20.94
N THR A 9 -13.01 -15.83 -20.69
CA THR A 9 -13.36 -14.88 -19.63
C THR A 9 -12.74 -15.34 -18.31
N THR A 10 -12.02 -14.45 -17.65
CA THR A 10 -11.45 -14.71 -16.32
C THR A 10 -12.59 -15.02 -15.34
N PRO A 11 -12.53 -16.11 -14.58
CA PRO A 11 -13.52 -16.40 -13.55
C PRO A 11 -13.60 -15.28 -12.51
N GLU A 12 -14.75 -15.12 -11.86
CA GLU A 12 -14.96 -14.10 -10.80
C GLU A 12 -13.97 -14.21 -9.63
N THR A 13 -13.34 -15.38 -9.48
CA THR A 13 -12.30 -15.64 -8.46
C THR A 13 -11.06 -16.25 -9.11
N GLY A 14 -10.51 -15.59 -10.11
CA GLY A 14 -9.40 -16.18 -10.84
C GLY A 14 -8.53 -15.15 -11.55
N THR A 15 -7.40 -15.62 -12.04
CA THR A 15 -6.45 -14.84 -12.81
C THR A 15 -6.35 -15.33 -14.25
N THR A 16 -6.09 -14.41 -15.15
CA THR A 16 -5.69 -14.71 -16.54
C THR A 16 -4.41 -13.98 -16.86
N GLU A 17 -3.43 -14.71 -17.37
CA GLU A 17 -2.11 -14.15 -17.65
C GLU A 17 -1.82 -14.11 -19.15
N TRP A 18 -1.16 -13.05 -19.58
CA TRP A 18 -0.57 -12.90 -20.91
C TRP A 18 0.93 -12.63 -20.78
N ALA A 19 1.74 -13.49 -21.38
CA ALA A 19 3.19 -13.27 -21.48
C ALA A 19 3.53 -12.57 -22.80
N ILE A 20 4.30 -11.50 -22.71
CA ILE A 20 4.79 -10.74 -23.87
C ILE A 20 6.31 -10.87 -23.92
N ASP A 21 6.81 -11.45 -25.01
CA ASP A 21 8.24 -11.57 -25.26
C ASP A 21 8.74 -10.45 -26.17
N PHE A 22 9.84 -9.84 -25.79
CA PHE A 22 10.53 -8.79 -26.54
C PHE A 22 11.85 -9.26 -27.11
N GLN A 23 12.22 -8.66 -28.20
CA GLN A 23 13.56 -8.78 -28.76
C GLN A 23 14.10 -7.37 -28.99
N ALA A 24 15.14 -6.99 -28.22
CA ALA A 24 15.78 -5.70 -28.33
C ALA A 24 16.45 -5.55 -29.71
N GLU A 25 16.40 -4.36 -30.27
CA GLU A 25 17.31 -3.94 -31.30
C GLU A 25 18.65 -3.56 -30.67
N GLU A 26 19.73 -3.73 -31.43
CA GLU A 26 21.08 -3.39 -30.96
C GLU A 26 21.18 -1.90 -30.63
N GLY A 27 21.57 -1.58 -29.40
CA GLY A 27 21.68 -0.20 -28.89
C GLY A 27 20.41 0.37 -28.26
N SER A 28 19.35 -0.42 -28.05
CA SER A 28 18.17 -0.01 -27.31
C SER A 28 18.34 -0.33 -25.83
N ASP A 29 18.06 0.63 -24.94
CA ASP A 29 18.17 0.47 -23.50
C ASP A 29 16.83 0.12 -22.84
N GLU A 30 15.70 0.43 -23.49
CA GLU A 30 14.35 0.19 -22.97
C GLU A 30 13.33 -0.11 -24.06
N TYR A 31 12.24 -0.75 -23.66
CA TYR A 31 10.99 -0.84 -24.42
C TYR A 31 9.95 0.05 -23.76
N VAL A 32 9.24 0.84 -24.54
CA VAL A 32 8.08 1.57 -24.04
C VAL A 32 6.82 0.78 -24.37
N LEU A 33 6.12 0.32 -23.34
CA LEU A 33 4.78 -0.24 -23.46
C LEU A 33 3.77 0.87 -23.21
N SER A 34 2.73 0.94 -24.02
CA SER A 34 1.62 1.87 -23.83
C SER A 34 0.29 1.16 -24.05
N TRP A 35 -0.71 1.59 -23.32
CA TRP A 35 -2.07 1.06 -23.40
C TRP A 35 -3.08 2.17 -23.12
N ASP A 36 -4.32 1.92 -23.46
CA ASP A 36 -5.44 2.80 -23.16
C ASP A 36 -6.20 2.22 -21.96
N THR A 37 -6.15 2.92 -20.83
CA THR A 37 -6.80 2.50 -19.58
C THR A 37 -8.31 2.34 -19.72
N SER A 38 -8.94 3.09 -20.64
CA SER A 38 -10.39 3.01 -20.91
C SER A 38 -10.81 1.72 -21.62
N THR A 39 -9.87 1.03 -22.27
CA THR A 39 -10.12 -0.23 -22.99
C THR A 39 -9.88 -1.47 -22.13
N LEU A 40 -9.28 -1.30 -20.94
CA LEU A 40 -9.14 -2.39 -20.00
C LEU A 40 -10.51 -2.81 -19.49
N GLY A 41 -10.83 -4.09 -19.59
CA GLY A 41 -12.08 -4.67 -19.08
C GLY A 41 -12.23 -4.51 -17.56
N THR A 42 -13.18 -5.19 -16.95
CA THR A 42 -13.34 -5.24 -15.49
C THR A 42 -12.21 -6.03 -14.81
N GLY A 43 -11.97 -5.80 -13.52
CA GLY A 43 -10.92 -6.44 -12.74
C GLY A 43 -9.65 -5.58 -12.63
N SER A 44 -8.67 -6.05 -11.93
CA SER A 44 -7.34 -5.45 -11.87
C SER A 44 -6.48 -5.92 -13.05
N PHE A 45 -5.56 -5.08 -13.48
CA PHE A 45 -4.56 -5.40 -14.52
C PHE A 45 -3.18 -4.98 -14.03
N ILE A 46 -2.33 -5.97 -13.80
CA ILE A 46 -0.95 -5.77 -13.33
C ILE A 46 0.01 -6.15 -14.45
N LEU A 47 0.92 -5.23 -14.80
CA LEU A 47 2.07 -5.48 -15.65
C LEU A 47 3.28 -5.72 -14.76
N SER A 48 3.89 -6.89 -14.86
CA SER A 48 5.04 -7.26 -14.03
C SER A 48 6.17 -7.89 -14.85
N ASP A 49 7.35 -7.97 -14.22
CA ASP A 49 8.43 -8.82 -14.74
C ASP A 49 8.04 -10.31 -14.63
N ALA A 50 8.75 -11.15 -15.38
CA ALA A 50 8.51 -12.60 -15.42
C ALA A 50 8.97 -13.35 -14.14
N PHE A 51 9.45 -12.63 -13.12
CA PHE A 51 9.95 -13.18 -11.86
C PHE A 51 8.99 -12.91 -10.69
N GLY A 52 7.70 -12.64 -10.99
CA GLY A 52 6.68 -12.38 -9.98
C GLY A 52 6.63 -10.95 -9.47
N GLY A 53 7.05 -9.97 -10.29
CA GLY A 53 6.95 -8.55 -9.94
C GLY A 53 8.05 -8.04 -9.00
N ILE A 54 9.15 -8.80 -8.84
CA ILE A 54 10.27 -8.42 -7.94
C ILE A 54 11.00 -7.17 -8.43
N ALA A 55 11.14 -7.01 -9.75
CA ALA A 55 11.83 -5.86 -10.32
C ALA A 55 10.88 -4.69 -10.60
N PHE A 56 9.67 -4.98 -11.04
CA PHE A 56 8.58 -4.02 -11.20
C PHE A 56 7.23 -4.72 -11.21
N SER A 57 6.24 -4.04 -10.65
CA SER A 57 4.83 -4.41 -10.66
C SER A 57 4.00 -3.14 -10.79
N ILE A 58 3.26 -3.01 -11.89
CA ILE A 58 2.61 -1.78 -12.33
C ILE A 58 1.11 -2.00 -12.45
N ASN A 59 0.32 -1.21 -11.72
CA ASN A 59 -1.11 -1.16 -11.93
C ASN A 59 -1.42 -0.42 -13.25
N MET A 60 -1.89 -1.17 -14.23
CA MET A 60 -2.16 -0.62 -15.57
C MET A 60 -3.34 0.36 -15.60
N ARG A 61 -4.15 0.45 -14.53
CA ARG A 61 -5.24 1.43 -14.43
C ARG A 61 -4.75 2.82 -13.97
N GLU A 62 -3.59 2.90 -13.35
CA GLU A 62 -3.06 4.14 -12.78
C GLU A 62 -2.15 4.91 -13.75
N GLN A 63 -1.73 4.28 -14.84
CA GLN A 63 -0.88 4.90 -15.85
C GLN A 63 -1.13 4.30 -17.23
N GLU A 64 -0.74 4.99 -18.29
CA GLU A 64 -0.98 4.61 -19.69
C GLU A 64 0.28 4.09 -20.40
N SER A 65 1.43 4.09 -19.73
CA SER A 65 2.68 3.61 -20.29
C SER A 65 3.69 3.26 -19.20
N PHE A 66 4.62 2.36 -19.56
CA PHE A 66 5.76 2.01 -18.70
C PHE A 66 6.97 1.67 -19.55
N SER A 67 8.16 2.14 -19.13
CA SER A 67 9.45 1.83 -19.76
C SER A 67 10.06 0.59 -19.12
N VAL A 68 10.13 -0.50 -19.86
CA VAL A 68 10.75 -1.76 -19.44
C VAL A 68 12.21 -1.79 -19.87
N PRO A 69 13.20 -1.90 -18.98
CA PRO A 69 14.60 -2.06 -19.34
C PRO A 69 14.82 -3.30 -20.21
N THR A 70 15.69 -3.22 -21.23
CA THR A 70 15.95 -4.33 -22.17
C THR A 70 16.59 -5.56 -21.53
N ALA A 71 17.04 -5.44 -20.27
CA ALA A 71 17.45 -6.58 -19.45
C ALA A 71 16.29 -7.58 -19.22
N TYR A 72 15.03 -7.11 -19.29
CA TYR A 72 13.82 -7.91 -19.15
C TYR A 72 13.24 -8.17 -20.54
N ASN A 73 13.43 -9.36 -21.06
CA ASN A 73 12.94 -9.76 -22.38
C ASN A 73 11.53 -10.37 -22.37
N ARG A 74 10.93 -10.46 -21.20
CA ARG A 74 9.55 -10.93 -20.97
C ARG A 74 8.89 -10.15 -19.88
N VAL A 75 7.63 -9.78 -20.11
CA VAL A 75 6.72 -9.25 -19.09
C VAL A 75 5.45 -10.10 -19.04
N ILE A 76 4.77 -10.04 -17.92
CA ILE A 76 3.48 -10.70 -17.69
C ILE A 76 2.42 -9.61 -17.47
N ILE A 77 1.29 -9.72 -18.12
CA ILE A 77 0.07 -8.99 -17.76
C ILE A 77 -0.86 -9.98 -17.08
N THR A 78 -1.21 -9.70 -15.83
CA THR A 78 -2.15 -10.49 -15.05
C THR A 78 -3.45 -9.70 -14.91
N GLN A 79 -4.56 -10.27 -15.39
CA GLN A 79 -5.90 -9.82 -15.08
C GLN A 79 -6.45 -10.67 -13.94
N SER A 80 -6.95 -10.02 -12.89
CA SER A 80 -7.66 -10.70 -11.81
C SER A 80 -8.97 -9.98 -11.50
N TYR A 81 -9.99 -10.74 -11.16
CA TYR A 81 -11.19 -10.22 -10.53
C TYR A 81 -11.01 -10.39 -9.04
N VAL A 82 -10.63 -9.30 -8.42
CA VAL A 82 -10.59 -9.21 -6.96
C VAL A 82 -11.66 -8.22 -6.54
N THR A 83 -12.53 -8.64 -5.68
CA THR A 83 -13.49 -7.75 -5.04
C THR A 83 -12.75 -7.02 -3.92
N LEU A 84 -12.54 -5.72 -4.06
CA LEU A 84 -12.00 -4.91 -2.97
C LEU A 84 -13.15 -4.28 -2.19
N ASP A 85 -13.09 -4.35 -0.87
CA ASP A 85 -13.98 -3.55 -0.02
C ASP A 85 -13.53 -2.09 -0.08
N PHE A 86 -12.23 -1.86 0.02
CA PHE A 86 -11.57 -0.57 -0.22
C PHE A 86 -10.08 -0.76 -0.57
N GLN A 87 -9.49 0.32 -1.09
CA GLN A 87 -8.06 0.47 -1.30
C GLN A 87 -7.66 1.92 -1.09
N THR A 88 -6.58 2.16 -0.36
CA THR A 88 -6.01 3.50 -0.19
C THR A 88 -4.49 3.47 -0.28
N HIS A 89 -3.90 4.61 -0.66
CA HIS A 89 -2.47 4.80 -0.69
C HIS A 89 -2.00 5.62 0.50
N ILE A 90 -0.93 5.17 1.12
CA ILE A 90 -0.23 5.90 2.17
C ILE A 90 1.13 6.29 1.61
N THR A 91 1.38 7.59 1.48
CA THR A 91 2.66 8.11 1.02
C THR A 91 3.50 8.53 2.22
N ALA A 92 4.70 7.96 2.32
CA ALA A 92 5.71 8.38 3.29
C ALA A 92 6.75 9.27 2.63
N THR A 93 7.05 10.40 3.24
CA THR A 93 8.12 11.33 2.84
C THR A 93 9.00 11.66 4.04
N ASN A 94 10.22 12.11 3.78
CA ASN A 94 11.16 12.56 4.81
C ASN A 94 11.72 13.92 4.43
N ASP A 95 11.83 14.83 5.38
CA ASP A 95 12.26 16.22 5.13
C ASP A 95 13.76 16.35 4.76
N TYR A 96 14.55 15.32 5.00
CA TYR A 96 15.97 15.28 4.70
C TYR A 96 16.29 14.51 3.41
N SER A 97 15.59 13.42 3.14
CA SER A 97 15.84 12.57 1.98
C SER A 97 14.84 12.86 0.86
N PRO A 98 15.32 13.13 -0.37
CA PRO A 98 14.43 13.27 -1.51
C PRO A 98 13.82 11.92 -1.88
N GLY A 99 12.56 11.93 -2.28
CA GLY A 99 11.80 10.74 -2.68
C GLY A 99 10.63 10.47 -1.76
N GLU A 100 9.85 9.52 -2.17
CA GLU A 100 8.65 9.06 -1.46
C GLU A 100 8.53 7.55 -1.55
N PHE A 101 7.89 6.94 -0.56
CA PHE A 101 7.44 5.56 -0.60
C PHE A 101 5.92 5.54 -0.59
N VAL A 102 5.34 4.99 -1.64
CA VAL A 102 3.90 4.80 -1.73
C VAL A 102 3.58 3.36 -1.34
N MET A 103 2.76 3.23 -0.31
CA MET A 103 2.28 1.95 0.20
C MET A 103 0.78 1.86 -0.04
N THR A 104 0.28 0.68 -0.36
CA THR A 104 -1.13 0.43 -0.59
C THR A 104 -1.67 -0.50 0.50
N ILE A 105 -2.77 -0.11 1.12
CA ILE A 105 -3.53 -0.97 2.03
C ILE A 105 -4.97 -1.11 1.54
N GLY A 106 -5.59 -2.21 1.88
CA GLY A 106 -6.98 -2.47 1.53
C GLY A 106 -7.52 -3.73 2.19
N THR A 107 -8.82 -3.96 2.03
CA THR A 107 -9.43 -5.24 2.38
C THR A 107 -10.17 -5.84 1.21
N SER A 108 -10.24 -7.16 1.22
CA SER A 108 -10.90 -7.95 0.20
C SER A 108 -11.44 -9.24 0.83
N PRO A 109 -12.65 -9.70 0.45
CA PRO A 109 -13.11 -11.03 0.84
C PRO A 109 -12.24 -12.16 0.28
N ASP A 110 -11.43 -11.88 -0.75
CA ASP A 110 -10.52 -12.83 -1.39
C ASP A 110 -9.11 -12.82 -0.78
N ALA A 111 -8.79 -11.83 0.08
CA ALA A 111 -7.49 -11.71 0.72
C ALA A 111 -7.36 -12.62 1.95
N THR A 112 -6.12 -12.99 2.25
CA THR A 112 -5.73 -13.71 3.47
C THR A 112 -4.91 -12.81 4.40
N VAL A 113 -4.42 -13.34 5.50
CA VAL A 113 -3.45 -12.62 6.36
C VAL A 113 -2.01 -12.79 5.88
N GLY A 114 -1.79 -13.66 4.90
CA GLY A 114 -0.49 -13.94 4.28
C GLY A 114 -0.26 -13.13 3.00
N TYR A 115 0.57 -13.66 2.14
CA TYR A 115 0.80 -13.11 0.80
C TYR A 115 -0.26 -13.65 -0.18
N ASP A 116 -0.93 -12.75 -0.85
CA ASP A 116 -1.95 -13.05 -1.86
C ASP A 116 -1.47 -12.58 -3.25
N GLU A 117 -1.23 -13.53 -4.13
CA GLU A 117 -0.77 -13.23 -5.49
C GLU A 117 -1.83 -12.41 -6.26
N GLY A 118 -1.38 -11.30 -6.84
CA GLY A 118 -2.26 -10.38 -7.58
C GLY A 118 -2.94 -9.32 -6.72
N LEU A 119 -2.78 -9.37 -5.39
CA LEU A 119 -3.19 -8.35 -4.42
C LEU A 119 -1.96 -7.69 -3.80
N ASP A 120 -1.06 -8.50 -3.26
CA ASP A 120 0.05 -8.03 -2.47
C ASP A 120 1.31 -7.81 -3.31
N VAL A 121 2.12 -6.84 -2.89
CA VAL A 121 3.41 -6.53 -3.50
C VAL A 121 4.48 -6.50 -2.43
N PHE A 122 5.45 -7.41 -2.51
CA PHE A 122 6.59 -7.40 -1.62
C PHE A 122 7.43 -6.13 -1.75
N ALA A 123 7.87 -5.59 -0.63
CA ALA A 123 8.92 -4.59 -0.62
C ALA A 123 10.30 -5.26 -0.56
N PRO A 124 11.34 -4.65 -1.15
CA PRO A 124 12.70 -5.17 -1.02
C PRO A 124 13.16 -5.12 0.45
N PRO A 125 14.20 -5.87 0.82
CA PRO A 125 14.81 -5.75 2.14
C PRO A 125 15.19 -4.30 2.44
N ALA A 126 15.00 -3.87 3.70
CA ALA A 126 15.36 -2.52 4.10
C ALA A 126 16.83 -2.23 3.79
N PRO A 127 17.15 -1.05 3.22
CA PRO A 127 18.53 -0.68 2.96
C PRO A 127 19.29 -0.52 4.27
N PRO A 128 20.63 -0.69 4.25
CA PRO A 128 21.42 -0.47 5.45
C PRO A 128 21.39 1.01 5.87
N PRO A 129 21.39 1.30 7.19
CA PRO A 129 21.52 2.67 7.66
C PRO A 129 22.77 3.36 7.07
N PRO A 130 22.72 4.67 6.79
CA PRO A 130 21.68 5.62 7.22
C PRO A 130 20.55 5.84 6.20
N ALA A 131 20.37 5.00 5.20
CA ALA A 131 19.36 5.23 4.18
C ALA A 131 17.94 5.24 4.78
N TRP A 132 17.16 6.25 4.37
CA TRP A 132 15.74 6.34 4.68
C TRP A 132 14.94 5.30 3.90
N ASP A 133 13.93 4.73 4.54
CA ASP A 133 13.08 3.72 3.96
C ASP A 133 11.72 3.65 4.70
N ALA A 134 10.67 3.33 3.98
CA ALA A 134 9.35 3.08 4.52
C ALA A 134 8.68 1.91 3.80
N ALA A 135 8.06 1.00 4.56
CA ALA A 135 7.28 -0.10 4.01
C ALA A 135 6.25 -0.60 5.01
N LEU A 136 5.20 -1.22 4.52
CA LEU A 136 4.32 -2.03 5.34
C LEU A 136 5.11 -3.23 5.90
N PHE A 137 4.79 -3.62 7.12
CA PHE A 137 5.35 -4.81 7.77
C PHE A 137 4.23 -5.72 8.21
N ASN A 138 4.12 -6.86 7.57
CA ASN A 138 3.15 -7.87 7.97
C ASN A 138 3.70 -8.68 9.14
N MET A 139 3.14 -8.46 10.33
CA MET A 139 3.60 -9.11 11.57
C MET A 139 3.31 -10.60 11.62
N GLU A 140 2.31 -11.09 10.89
CA GLU A 140 1.91 -12.50 10.86
C GLU A 140 2.96 -13.39 10.18
N ILE A 141 3.48 -12.93 9.05
CA ILE A 141 4.46 -13.66 8.24
C ILE A 141 5.87 -13.08 8.32
N SER A 142 6.04 -11.96 9.03
CA SER A 142 7.33 -11.25 9.22
C SER A 142 7.99 -10.82 7.92
N ASP A 143 7.18 -10.32 6.97
CA ASP A 143 7.63 -9.85 5.67
C ASP A 143 7.23 -8.40 5.42
N ARG A 144 7.88 -7.78 4.42
CA ARG A 144 7.69 -6.38 4.04
C ARG A 144 6.94 -6.25 2.73
N PHE A 145 6.05 -5.24 2.66
CA PHE A 145 5.18 -5.02 1.51
C PHE A 145 5.14 -3.55 1.08
N TYR A 146 4.91 -3.33 -0.21
CA TYR A 146 4.42 -2.05 -0.74
C TYR A 146 2.91 -2.08 -0.98
N ALA A 147 2.31 -3.27 -1.09
CA ALA A 147 0.87 -3.45 -1.01
C ALA A 147 0.55 -4.66 -0.13
N ASP A 148 -0.35 -4.49 0.84
CA ASP A 148 -0.78 -5.54 1.78
C ASP A 148 -2.30 -5.45 1.93
N PHE A 149 -3.01 -6.39 1.32
CA PHE A 149 -4.45 -6.53 1.40
C PHE A 149 -4.80 -7.57 2.45
N ARG A 150 -5.77 -7.24 3.27
CA ARG A 150 -6.23 -8.10 4.36
C ARG A 150 -7.63 -8.64 4.09
N PRO A 151 -8.06 -9.70 4.77
CA PRO A 151 -9.44 -10.12 4.74
C PRO A 151 -10.38 -8.98 5.13
N THR A 152 -11.61 -9.01 4.61
CA THR A 152 -12.67 -8.09 5.02
C THR A 152 -12.70 -7.96 6.54
N THR A 153 -12.67 -6.72 7.04
CA THR A 153 -12.70 -6.46 8.48
C THR A 153 -14.01 -6.97 9.08
N PRO A 154 -13.98 -7.81 10.11
CA PRO A 154 -15.21 -8.27 10.76
C PRO A 154 -15.99 -7.13 11.41
N GLU A 155 -17.33 -7.21 11.43
CA GLU A 155 -18.20 -6.20 12.07
C GLU A 155 -17.86 -5.92 13.55
N ALA A 156 -17.31 -6.90 14.26
CA ALA A 156 -16.91 -6.79 15.66
C ALA A 156 -15.40 -7.04 15.85
N GLY A 157 -14.59 -6.64 14.85
CA GLY A 157 -13.15 -6.84 14.88
C GLY A 157 -12.37 -5.64 14.37
N THR A 158 -11.07 -5.82 14.28
CA THR A 158 -10.13 -4.86 13.72
C THR A 158 -9.27 -5.53 12.65
N THR A 159 -8.86 -4.73 11.66
CA THR A 159 -7.80 -5.08 10.72
C THR A 159 -6.67 -4.07 10.92
N GLU A 160 -5.44 -4.57 11.00
CA GLU A 160 -4.28 -3.74 11.33
C GLU A 160 -3.20 -3.86 10.26
N TRP A 161 -2.58 -2.73 9.92
CA TRP A 161 -1.37 -2.65 9.10
C TRP A 161 -0.30 -1.91 9.89
N ALA A 162 0.90 -2.47 9.94
CA ALA A 162 2.06 -1.78 10.49
C ALA A 162 2.85 -1.14 9.36
N ILE A 163 3.35 0.09 9.59
CA ILE A 163 4.30 0.77 8.72
C ILE A 163 5.60 0.92 9.49
N ASP A 164 6.68 0.34 8.96
CA ASP A 164 8.03 0.54 9.45
C ASP A 164 8.68 1.73 8.74
N LEU A 165 9.27 2.61 9.54
CA LEU A 165 9.96 3.81 9.09
C LEU A 165 11.40 3.75 9.57
N THR A 166 12.34 3.95 8.69
CA THR A 166 13.73 4.19 9.09
C THR A 166 14.03 5.68 9.10
N VAL A 167 14.85 6.12 10.02
CA VAL A 167 15.23 7.53 10.15
C VAL A 167 16.70 7.67 9.75
N GLU A 168 16.96 8.46 8.71
CA GLU A 168 18.31 8.66 8.18
C GLU A 168 19.16 9.53 9.11
N THR A 169 18.56 10.53 9.70
CA THR A 169 19.24 11.46 10.64
C THR A 169 18.42 11.67 11.91
N PRO A 170 19.08 11.91 13.06
CA PRO A 170 18.40 11.99 14.36
C PRO A 170 17.35 13.10 14.53
N ASN A 171 17.11 13.95 13.55
CA ASN A 171 16.12 15.03 13.64
C ASN A 171 15.28 15.17 12.37
N SER A 172 15.38 14.24 11.41
CA SER A 172 14.54 14.29 10.22
C SER A 172 13.13 13.85 10.54
N LEU A 173 12.13 14.58 10.01
CA LEU A 173 10.73 14.27 10.21
C LEU A 173 10.23 13.37 9.08
N ASN A 174 9.51 12.32 9.44
CA ASN A 174 8.74 11.53 8.52
C ASN A 174 7.31 12.10 8.46
N THR A 175 6.79 12.28 7.27
CA THR A 175 5.39 12.65 7.05
C THR A 175 4.67 11.50 6.37
N LEU A 176 3.55 11.07 6.94
CA LEU A 176 2.60 10.18 6.27
C LEU A 176 1.43 11.00 5.74
N SER A 177 1.01 10.74 4.51
CA SER A 177 -0.15 11.38 3.88
C SER A 177 -1.02 10.36 3.16
N TRP A 178 -2.32 10.66 3.09
CA TRP A 178 -3.34 9.82 2.46
C TRP A 178 -4.52 10.68 1.97
N ASP A 179 -5.39 10.10 1.15
CA ASP A 179 -6.66 10.71 0.79
C ASP A 179 -7.79 10.08 1.63
N PRO A 180 -8.44 10.82 2.54
CA PRO A 180 -9.56 10.32 3.35
C PRO A 180 -10.73 9.78 2.53
N ASN A 181 -10.91 10.26 1.29
CA ASN A 181 -12.02 9.80 0.43
C ASN A 181 -11.79 8.40 -0.15
N THR A 182 -10.58 7.88 -0.08
CA THR A 182 -10.24 6.52 -0.56
C THR A 182 -10.27 5.47 0.55
N LEU A 183 -10.41 5.91 1.81
CA LEU A 183 -10.66 5.03 2.94
C LEU A 183 -12.04 4.38 2.79
N GLY A 184 -12.15 3.11 3.14
CA GLY A 184 -13.42 2.38 3.13
C GLY A 184 -14.41 2.88 4.20
N GLU A 185 -15.55 2.19 4.29
CA GLU A 185 -16.49 2.42 5.38
C GLU A 185 -15.87 2.00 6.72
N GLY A 186 -16.16 2.74 7.79
CA GLY A 186 -15.68 2.45 9.15
C GLY A 186 -14.75 3.51 9.70
N ASN A 187 -14.08 3.16 10.78
CA ASN A 187 -13.13 4.05 11.46
C ASN A 187 -11.71 3.65 11.08
N PHE A 188 -10.89 4.63 10.76
CA PHE A 188 -9.47 4.45 10.48
C PHE A 188 -8.66 5.29 11.46
N MET A 189 -7.84 4.62 12.27
CA MET A 189 -7.00 5.27 13.27
C MET A 189 -5.53 5.01 12.95
N LEU A 190 -4.73 6.07 12.85
CA LEU A 190 -3.28 5.98 12.82
C LEU A 190 -2.75 6.13 14.25
N THR A 191 -2.05 5.13 14.75
CA THR A 191 -1.56 5.10 16.13
C THR A 191 -0.08 4.75 16.21
N ASP A 192 0.52 5.03 17.36
CA ASP A 192 1.82 4.45 17.69
C ASP A 192 1.72 2.93 17.90
N ALA A 193 2.88 2.24 17.84
CA ALA A 193 2.97 0.78 18.01
C ALA A 193 2.63 0.27 19.43
N PHE A 194 2.31 1.19 20.37
CA PHE A 194 1.94 0.86 21.76
C PHE A 194 0.43 0.95 22.00
N GLY A 195 -0.37 0.96 20.93
CA GLY A 195 -1.84 1.01 21.01
C GLY A 195 -2.40 2.41 21.23
N GLY A 196 -1.75 3.44 20.72
CA GLY A 196 -2.23 4.82 20.77
C GLY A 196 -1.93 5.53 22.09
N VAL A 197 -0.90 5.09 22.82
CA VAL A 197 -0.48 5.71 24.09
C VAL A 197 0.21 7.05 23.86
N LEU A 198 1.01 7.18 22.79
CA LEU A 198 1.70 8.42 22.45
C LEU A 198 0.86 9.32 21.56
N PHE A 199 0.17 8.75 20.58
CA PHE A 199 -0.76 9.45 19.71
C PHE A 199 -1.79 8.51 19.10
N SER A 200 -2.92 9.09 18.71
CA SER A 200 -3.97 8.43 17.95
C SER A 200 -4.68 9.48 17.10
N TYR A 201 -4.64 9.32 15.79
CA TYR A 201 -5.19 10.25 14.81
C TYR A 201 -6.31 9.59 14.02
N ASP A 202 -7.42 10.28 13.88
CA ASP A 202 -8.52 9.86 13.02
C ASP A 202 -8.19 10.21 11.56
N MET A 203 -7.93 9.17 10.76
CA MET A 203 -7.55 9.33 9.36
C MET A 203 -8.69 9.81 8.46
N THR A 204 -9.95 9.70 8.92
CA THR A 204 -11.12 10.12 8.13
C THR A 204 -11.29 11.64 8.07
N ILE A 205 -10.64 12.38 8.98
CA ILE A 205 -10.71 13.83 9.08
C ILE A 205 -9.37 14.53 8.87
N MET A 206 -8.30 13.76 8.66
CA MET A 206 -6.94 14.26 8.41
C MET A 206 -6.42 13.71 7.08
N GLU A 207 -5.52 14.43 6.44
CA GLU A 207 -4.88 14.02 5.18
C GLU A 207 -3.39 13.71 5.35
N SER A 208 -2.80 14.14 6.47
CA SER A 208 -1.38 13.91 6.75
C SER A 208 -1.04 14.09 8.23
N VAL A 209 0.10 13.55 8.62
CA VAL A 209 0.70 13.72 9.94
C VAL A 209 2.22 13.76 9.86
N GLU A 210 2.84 14.67 10.60
CA GLU A 210 4.27 14.66 10.87
C GLU A 210 4.53 13.82 12.11
N LEU A 211 5.48 12.89 12.01
CA LEU A 211 5.83 11.97 13.08
C LEU A 211 7.13 12.42 13.76
N ASP A 212 7.15 12.31 15.09
CA ASP A 212 8.38 12.50 15.86
C ASP A 212 9.49 11.58 15.33
N PRO A 213 10.74 12.07 15.18
CA PRO A 213 11.86 11.30 14.64
C PRO A 213 12.16 9.98 15.37
N THR A 214 11.67 9.82 16.60
CA THR A 214 11.85 8.60 17.38
C THR A 214 10.83 7.51 17.04
N ILE A 215 9.81 7.85 16.27
CA ILE A 215 8.78 6.90 15.83
C ILE A 215 9.29 6.12 14.62
N ASN A 216 9.52 4.84 14.82
CA ASN A 216 10.00 3.92 13.78
C ASN A 216 8.94 2.91 13.33
N ARG A 217 7.79 2.87 13.99
CA ARG A 217 6.64 2.05 13.61
C ARG A 217 5.35 2.72 14.02
N VAL A 218 4.40 2.71 13.12
CA VAL A 218 3.01 3.12 13.37
C VAL A 218 2.06 2.01 12.95
N LEU A 219 0.84 2.04 13.47
CA LEU A 219 -0.23 1.12 13.10
C LEU A 219 -1.39 1.90 12.48
N ILE A 220 -1.96 1.38 11.43
CA ILE A 220 -3.27 1.78 10.91
C ILE A 220 -4.25 0.71 11.35
N ILE A 221 -5.28 1.13 12.08
CA ILE A 221 -6.31 0.25 12.62
C ILE A 221 -7.63 0.60 11.95
N HIS A 222 -8.21 -0.35 11.23
CA HIS A 222 -9.54 -0.25 10.66
C HIS A 222 -10.54 -1.05 11.50
N SER A 223 -11.71 -0.45 11.76
CA SER A 223 -12.81 -1.10 12.51
C SER A 223 -14.16 -0.57 12.09
N TYR A 224 -15.20 -1.42 12.19
CA TYR A 224 -16.59 -1.04 11.99
C TYR A 224 -17.30 -0.66 13.30
N TYR A 225 -16.56 -0.46 14.40
CA TYR A 225 -17.18 -0.01 15.62
C TYR A 225 -17.78 1.38 15.45
N THR A 226 -19.08 1.45 15.39
CA THR A 226 -19.83 2.68 15.64
C THR A 226 -20.02 2.80 17.14
N PHE A 227 -19.38 3.78 17.76
CA PHE A 227 -19.73 4.12 19.13
C PHE A 227 -21.10 4.79 19.11
N ASP A 228 -22.09 4.21 19.79
CA ASP A 228 -23.42 4.83 19.94
C ASP A 228 -23.34 6.19 20.66
N PHE A 229 -22.24 6.45 21.37
CA PHE A 229 -21.93 7.76 21.87
C PHE A 229 -20.43 7.91 22.19
N PHE A 230 -19.94 9.14 22.03
CA PHE A 230 -18.60 9.56 22.44
C PHE A 230 -18.73 10.59 23.57
N SER A 231 -18.03 10.38 24.68
CA SER A 231 -17.99 11.34 25.81
C SER A 231 -16.54 11.69 26.14
N VAL A 232 -16.21 12.97 26.06
CA VAL A 232 -14.94 13.49 26.56
C VAL A 232 -15.09 13.78 28.06
N LEU A 233 -14.36 13.04 28.89
CA LEU A 233 -14.22 13.37 30.31
C LEU A 233 -13.08 14.38 30.46
N THR A 234 -13.41 15.60 30.84
CA THR A 234 -12.44 16.62 31.22
C THR A 234 -12.34 16.66 32.75
N ALA A 235 -11.16 16.32 33.26
CA ALA A 235 -10.86 16.56 34.67
C ALA A 235 -10.17 17.94 34.79
N THR A 236 -10.78 18.85 35.53
CA THR A 236 -10.15 20.11 35.94
C THR A 236 -9.77 20.02 37.38
N ASP A 237 -8.52 20.36 37.69
CA ASP A 237 -8.07 20.55 39.05
C ASP A 237 -8.56 21.91 39.55
N ASP A 238 -9.32 21.89 40.67
CA ASP A 238 -9.83 23.07 41.37
C ASP A 238 -8.76 23.64 42.34
N ALA A 239 -7.50 23.39 42.11
CA ALA A 239 -6.44 24.04 42.86
C ALA A 239 -6.51 25.55 42.58
N GLY A 240 -7.24 26.25 43.42
CA GLY A 240 -7.27 27.71 43.41
C GLY A 240 -5.86 28.30 43.51
N PRO A 241 -5.67 29.55 43.11
CA PRO A 241 -4.36 30.17 43.07
C PRO A 241 -3.74 30.09 44.46
N ALA A 242 -2.54 29.53 44.58
CA ALA A 242 -1.76 29.51 45.79
C ALA A 242 -1.53 30.96 46.23
N SER A 243 -2.06 31.28 47.38
CA SER A 243 -1.87 32.54 48.07
C SER A 243 -0.43 32.69 48.62
#